data_9052e6c9df36cb1b43b30cdae56a5c4a
#
_entry.id   9052e6c9df36cb1b43b30cdae56a5c4a
#
_cell.length_a   1.000
_cell.length_b   1.000
_cell.length_c   1.000
_cell.angle_alpha   90.00
_cell.angle_beta   90.00
_cell.angle_gamma   90.00
#
_symmetry.space_group_name_H-M   'P 1'
#
loop_
_entity.id
_entity.type
_entity.pdbx_description
1 polymer ?
#
loop_
_entity_poly.entity_id
_entity_poly.type
_entity_poly.pdbx_seq_one_letter_code
_entity_poly.pdbx_strand_id
1 'polypeptide(L)'
;KFKLKDIILDLGRKKISEIIDLQADDVRKKLNETNSLFVEAQRIYQGENDLRASRSQRIREEYVKYMSSFLPELGVLTVSNKSYKSIYSNINTGGSIRPRVLLAYYFSLINLICQFAETSNVIFPFIIDSPKQQDMDEDNWVKELDFIIKHQPEDTQMIIGLVDEGNFDFIINCIGILNQFAESNHPNAILLNSYLPHYLVKLTENMK
;
A
#
# COMPACT_ATOMS: atom_id res chain seq x y z
N LYS A 1 60.18 39.98 -53.16
CA LYS A 1 60.84 38.79 -52.65
C LYS A 1 60.14 38.34 -51.36
N PHE A 2 59.26 37.39 -51.43
CA PHE A 2 58.70 36.74 -50.24
C PHE A 2 59.85 36.03 -49.50
N LYS A 3 60.02 36.35 -48.22
CA LYS A 3 61.04 35.67 -47.42
C LYS A 3 60.54 34.28 -47.07
N LEU A 4 61.38 33.26 -47.16
CA LEU A 4 61.08 31.88 -46.86
C LEU A 4 60.34 31.73 -45.49
N LYS A 5 60.66 32.58 -44.55
CA LYS A 5 60.07 32.70 -43.26
C LYS A 5 58.53 32.99 -43.29
N ASP A 6 58.10 33.86 -44.19
CA ASP A 6 56.70 34.25 -44.35
C ASP A 6 55.89 33.11 -44.92
N ILE A 7 56.46 32.33 -45.81
CA ILE A 7 55.84 31.12 -46.38
C ILE A 7 55.64 30.02 -45.33
N ILE A 8 56.67 29.80 -44.50
CA ILE A 8 56.64 28.79 -43.43
C ILE A 8 55.58 29.19 -42.37
N LEU A 9 55.49 30.45 -42.00
CA LEU A 9 54.44 30.92 -41.04
C LEU A 9 53.06 30.81 -41.60
N ASP A 10 52.85 31.09 -42.89
CA ASP A 10 51.52 30.97 -43.50
C ASP A 10 51.05 29.53 -43.63
N LEU A 11 51.96 28.62 -44.02
CA LEU A 11 51.68 27.17 -44.03
C LEU A 11 51.40 26.62 -42.64
N GLY A 12 52.14 27.08 -41.62
CA GLY A 12 51.92 26.71 -40.22
C GLY A 12 50.54 27.14 -39.72
N ARG A 13 50.14 28.39 -39.98
CA ARG A 13 48.81 28.91 -39.64
C ARG A 13 47.68 28.13 -40.31
N LYS A 14 47.85 27.85 -41.61
CA LYS A 14 46.85 27.08 -42.36
C LYS A 14 46.63 25.67 -41.78
N LYS A 15 47.73 24.99 -41.46
CA LYS A 15 47.67 23.65 -40.88
C LYS A 15 47.06 23.63 -39.47
N ILE A 16 47.32 24.64 -38.65
CA ILE A 16 46.72 24.80 -37.32
C ILE A 16 45.23 25.07 -37.46
N SER A 17 44.80 25.91 -38.38
CA SER A 17 43.37 26.18 -38.66
C SER A 17 42.66 24.88 -39.05
N GLU A 18 43.22 24.10 -39.97
CA GLU A 18 42.63 22.82 -40.38
C GLU A 18 42.45 21.84 -39.20
N ILE A 19 43.41 21.76 -38.30
CA ILE A 19 43.33 20.91 -37.09
C ILE A 19 42.26 21.41 -36.14
N ILE A 20 42.17 22.73 -35.94
CA ILE A 20 41.13 23.33 -35.09
C ILE A 20 39.73 23.07 -35.66
N ASP A 21 39.54 23.21 -36.96
CA ASP A 21 38.26 22.97 -37.63
C ASP A 21 37.84 21.50 -37.48
N LEU A 22 38.76 20.56 -37.69
CA LEU A 22 38.49 19.12 -37.48
C LEU A 22 38.10 18.78 -36.02
N GLN A 23 38.80 19.39 -35.05
CA GLN A 23 38.45 19.20 -33.63
C GLN A 23 37.12 19.84 -33.26
N ALA A 24 36.83 21.01 -33.82
CA ALA A 24 35.51 21.67 -33.62
C ALA A 24 34.37 20.83 -34.16
N ASP A 25 34.53 20.20 -35.30
CA ASP A 25 33.51 19.33 -35.89
C ASP A 25 33.30 18.04 -35.08
N ASP A 26 34.39 17.44 -34.58
CA ASP A 26 34.28 16.28 -33.67
C ASP A 26 33.55 16.63 -32.36
N VAL A 27 33.86 17.79 -31.78
CA VAL A 27 33.17 18.29 -30.58
C VAL A 27 31.70 18.57 -30.86
N ARG A 28 31.37 19.20 -32.01
CA ARG A 28 29.96 19.42 -32.41
C ARG A 28 29.20 18.12 -32.59
N LYS A 29 29.82 17.12 -33.19
CA LYS A 29 29.21 15.81 -33.37
C LYS A 29 28.92 15.17 -32.02
N LYS A 30 29.88 15.13 -31.11
CA LYS A 30 29.72 14.59 -29.76
C LYS A 30 28.64 15.34 -28.96
N LEU A 31 28.59 16.67 -29.10
CA LEU A 31 27.57 17.49 -28.46
C LEU A 31 26.17 17.13 -28.96
N ASN A 32 26.01 16.97 -30.27
CA ASN A 32 24.70 16.59 -30.86
C ASN A 32 24.27 15.19 -30.41
N GLU A 33 25.22 14.23 -30.39
CA GLU A 33 24.96 12.87 -29.90
C GLU A 33 24.54 12.91 -28.41
N THR A 34 25.26 13.66 -27.57
CA THR A 34 24.94 13.81 -26.16
C THR A 34 23.58 14.49 -25.94
N ASN A 35 23.26 15.51 -26.71
CA ASN A 35 21.97 16.19 -26.63
C ASN A 35 20.81 15.25 -27.03
N SER A 36 20.99 14.43 -28.04
CA SER A 36 19.98 13.47 -28.45
C SER A 36 19.71 12.42 -27.35
N LEU A 37 20.76 11.91 -26.71
CA LEU A 37 20.64 10.99 -25.58
C LEU A 37 19.97 11.66 -24.37
N PHE A 38 20.31 12.92 -24.10
CA PHE A 38 19.67 13.68 -23.02
C PHE A 38 18.17 13.86 -23.23
N VAL A 39 17.76 14.25 -24.43
CA VAL A 39 16.35 14.42 -24.80
C VAL A 39 15.59 13.10 -24.67
N GLU A 40 16.17 11.98 -25.10
CA GLU A 40 15.55 10.67 -24.97
C GLU A 40 15.44 10.23 -23.50
N ALA A 41 16.49 10.41 -22.71
CA ALA A 41 16.45 10.14 -21.27
C ALA A 41 15.38 10.98 -20.55
N GLN A 42 15.26 12.26 -20.92
CA GLN A 42 14.24 13.14 -20.38
C GLN A 42 12.80 12.69 -20.75
N ARG A 43 12.61 12.22 -21.98
CA ARG A 43 11.32 11.67 -22.43
C ARG A 43 10.92 10.43 -21.65
N ILE A 44 11.85 9.49 -21.44
CA ILE A 44 11.64 8.29 -20.63
C ILE A 44 11.27 8.66 -19.20
N TYR A 45 12.04 9.56 -18.58
CA TYR A 45 11.80 10.02 -17.21
C TYR A 45 10.44 10.68 -17.03
N GLN A 46 10.01 11.51 -17.98
CA GLN A 46 8.68 12.12 -17.97
C GLN A 46 7.58 11.07 -18.09
N GLY A 47 7.71 10.11 -19.02
CA GLY A 47 6.76 9.00 -19.16
C GLY A 47 6.61 8.17 -17.89
N GLU A 48 7.72 7.85 -17.21
CA GLU A 48 7.67 7.14 -15.92
C GLU A 48 6.99 7.96 -14.81
N ASN A 49 7.24 9.26 -14.75
CA ASN A 49 6.59 10.14 -13.79
C ASN A 49 5.08 10.23 -14.00
N ASP A 50 4.63 10.32 -15.24
CA ASP A 50 3.21 10.35 -15.59
C ASP A 50 2.52 9.04 -15.20
N LEU A 51 3.16 7.90 -15.43
CA LEU A 51 2.67 6.59 -15.00
C LEU A 51 2.57 6.49 -13.47
N ARG A 52 3.60 6.95 -12.74
CA ARG A 52 3.59 6.98 -11.27
C ARG A 52 2.51 7.91 -10.72
N ALA A 53 2.32 9.08 -11.30
CA ALA A 53 1.27 10.02 -10.92
C ALA A 53 -0.12 9.42 -11.12
N SER A 54 -0.36 8.82 -12.29
CA SER A 54 -1.62 8.15 -12.61
C SER A 54 -1.91 6.99 -11.64
N ARG A 55 -0.90 6.15 -11.35
CA ARG A 55 -1.02 5.06 -10.38
C ARG A 55 -1.33 5.58 -8.97
N SER A 56 -0.63 6.62 -8.53
CA SER A 56 -0.85 7.23 -7.21
C SER A 56 -2.26 7.83 -7.09
N GLN A 57 -2.78 8.41 -8.16
CA GLN A 57 -4.14 8.90 -8.19
C GLN A 57 -5.16 7.77 -8.07
N ARG A 58 -5.01 6.69 -8.83
CA ARG A 58 -5.89 5.50 -8.74
C ARG A 58 -5.90 4.88 -7.35
N ILE A 59 -4.72 4.72 -6.73
CA ILE A 59 -4.61 4.21 -5.36
C ILE A 59 -5.37 5.12 -4.38
N ARG A 60 -5.27 6.44 -4.53
CA ARG A 60 -5.99 7.40 -3.68
C ARG A 60 -7.49 7.31 -3.86
N GLU A 61 -7.96 7.20 -5.09
CA GLU A 61 -9.38 7.07 -5.41
C GLU A 61 -9.97 5.79 -4.81
N GLU A 62 -9.30 4.66 -4.95
CA GLU A 62 -9.74 3.39 -4.35
C GLU A 62 -9.67 3.44 -2.81
N TYR A 63 -8.66 4.07 -2.22
CA TYR A 63 -8.60 4.28 -0.78
C TYR A 63 -9.83 5.04 -0.26
N VAL A 64 -10.18 6.16 -0.89
CA VAL A 64 -11.36 6.94 -0.51
C VAL A 64 -12.64 6.14 -0.68
N LYS A 65 -12.73 5.32 -1.70
CA LYS A 65 -13.88 4.43 -1.94
C LYS A 65 -14.00 3.38 -0.84
N TYR A 66 -12.92 2.69 -0.45
CA TYR A 66 -12.91 1.75 0.67
C TYR A 66 -13.32 2.44 1.97
N MET A 67 -12.71 3.55 2.33
CA MET A 67 -13.06 4.29 3.55
C MET A 67 -14.51 4.72 3.57
N SER A 68 -15.05 5.19 2.43
CA SER A 68 -16.46 5.62 2.30
C SER A 68 -17.44 4.47 2.46
N SER A 69 -17.05 3.26 2.09
CA SER A 69 -17.84 2.04 2.27
C SER A 69 -17.73 1.48 3.69
N PHE A 70 -16.52 1.41 4.23
CA PHE A 70 -16.22 0.73 5.49
C PHE A 70 -16.68 1.50 6.72
N LEU A 71 -16.54 2.83 6.73
CA LEU A 71 -16.94 3.64 7.88
C LEU A 71 -18.44 3.51 8.22
N PRO A 72 -19.39 3.62 7.27
CA PRO A 72 -20.80 3.40 7.56
C PRO A 72 -21.11 1.97 8.03
N GLU A 73 -20.45 0.97 7.46
CA GLU A 73 -20.63 -0.43 7.83
C GLU A 73 -20.21 -0.69 9.28
N LEU A 74 -19.17 -0.02 9.75
CA LEU A 74 -18.71 -0.01 11.13
C LEU A 74 -19.52 0.93 12.04
N GLY A 75 -20.63 1.51 11.54
CA GLY A 75 -21.46 2.44 12.31
C GLY A 75 -20.82 3.80 12.56
N VAL A 76 -19.81 4.19 11.79
CA VAL A 76 -19.11 5.46 11.91
C VAL A 76 -19.64 6.45 10.87
N LEU A 77 -20.61 7.29 11.26
CA LEU A 77 -21.26 8.25 10.38
C LEU A 77 -20.73 9.69 10.53
N THR A 78 -19.93 9.95 11.58
CA THR A 78 -19.52 11.31 11.96
C THR A 78 -18.24 11.78 11.30
N VAL A 79 -17.49 10.89 10.64
CA VAL A 79 -16.20 11.21 10.00
C VAL A 79 -16.46 11.80 8.62
N SER A 80 -16.04 13.05 8.45
CA SER A 80 -16.17 13.75 7.17
C SER A 80 -15.23 13.16 6.10
N ASN A 81 -15.69 13.08 4.85
CA ASN A 81 -14.87 12.68 3.69
C ASN A 81 -13.57 13.50 3.57
N LYS A 82 -13.56 14.73 4.08
CA LYS A 82 -12.35 15.57 4.10
C LYS A 82 -11.24 14.99 4.97
N SER A 83 -11.59 14.22 6.00
CA SER A 83 -10.63 13.66 6.97
C SER A 83 -9.85 12.47 6.44
N TYR A 84 -10.33 11.78 5.39
CA TYR A 84 -9.67 10.62 4.79
C TYR A 84 -9.44 10.75 3.28
N LYS A 85 -9.26 11.99 2.78
CA LYS A 85 -8.93 12.23 1.36
C LYS A 85 -7.61 11.65 0.90
N SER A 86 -6.73 11.35 1.82
CA SER A 86 -5.39 10.81 1.56
C SER A 86 -5.06 9.73 2.58
N ILE A 87 -4.33 8.72 2.15
CA ILE A 87 -3.76 7.67 3.01
C ILE A 87 -2.94 8.26 4.16
N TYR A 88 -2.32 9.41 3.93
CA TYR A 88 -1.50 10.12 4.94
C TYR A 88 -2.30 11.08 5.82
N SER A 89 -3.62 11.16 5.65
CA SER A 89 -4.46 12.03 6.47
C SER A 89 -4.48 11.53 7.90
N ASN A 90 -4.21 12.41 8.84
CA ASN A 90 -4.41 12.10 10.26
C ASN A 90 -5.90 12.19 10.58
N ILE A 91 -6.55 11.04 10.74
CA ILE A 91 -7.96 10.96 11.09
C ILE A 91 -8.06 11.11 12.61
N ASN A 92 -8.25 12.35 13.05
CA ASN A 92 -8.39 12.65 14.47
C ASN A 92 -9.81 12.36 14.94
N THR A 93 -10.00 11.21 15.54
CA THR A 93 -11.26 10.77 16.16
C THR A 93 -10.99 10.35 17.60
N GLY A 94 -11.89 10.65 18.53
CA GLY A 94 -11.78 10.27 19.94
C GLY A 94 -12.80 9.20 20.34
N GLY A 95 -12.62 8.66 21.54
CA GLY A 95 -13.55 7.72 22.17
C GLY A 95 -13.69 6.39 21.44
N SER A 96 -14.84 5.74 21.59
CA SER A 96 -15.17 4.44 21.03
C SER A 96 -15.22 4.38 19.49
N ILE A 97 -15.21 5.53 18.81
CA ILE A 97 -15.20 5.60 17.34
C ILE A 97 -13.81 5.33 16.78
N ARG A 98 -12.75 5.69 17.50
CA ARG A 98 -11.37 5.60 17.04
C ARG A 98 -10.94 4.17 16.60
N PRO A 99 -11.21 3.11 17.36
CA PRO A 99 -10.86 1.75 16.94
C PRO A 99 -11.50 1.37 15.61
N ARG A 100 -12.78 1.69 15.44
CA ARG A 100 -13.54 1.40 14.20
C ARG A 100 -12.99 2.15 12.99
N VAL A 101 -12.58 3.40 13.17
CA VAL A 101 -11.92 4.18 12.11
C VAL A 101 -10.57 3.59 11.75
N LEU A 102 -9.78 3.16 12.75
CA LEU A 102 -8.50 2.49 12.52
C LEU A 102 -8.70 1.15 11.79
N LEU A 103 -9.73 0.39 12.17
CA LEU A 103 -10.08 -0.85 11.50
C LEU A 103 -10.40 -0.60 10.01
N ALA A 104 -11.28 0.35 9.71
CA ALA A 104 -11.58 0.76 8.33
C ALA A 104 -10.31 1.17 7.57
N TYR A 105 -9.43 1.94 8.20
CA TYR A 105 -8.18 2.39 7.60
C TYR A 105 -7.25 1.21 7.26
N TYR A 106 -6.99 0.32 8.20
CA TYR A 106 -6.09 -0.82 7.96
C TYR A 106 -6.65 -1.80 6.93
N PHE A 107 -7.95 -2.07 6.96
CA PHE A 107 -8.59 -2.91 5.93
C PHE A 107 -8.55 -2.26 4.55
N SER A 108 -8.71 -0.93 4.47
CA SER A 108 -8.51 -0.20 3.21
C SER A 108 -7.09 -0.38 2.68
N LEU A 109 -6.06 -0.29 3.55
CA LEU A 109 -4.67 -0.49 3.15
C LEU A 109 -4.39 -1.92 2.69
N ILE A 110 -4.88 -2.93 3.41
CA ILE A 110 -4.67 -4.33 3.03
C ILE A 110 -5.29 -4.61 1.66
N ASN A 111 -6.54 -4.17 1.45
CA ASN A 111 -7.21 -4.34 0.15
C ASN A 111 -6.47 -3.61 -0.98
N LEU A 112 -5.92 -2.41 -0.73
CA LEU A 112 -5.08 -1.71 -1.69
C LEU A 112 -3.79 -2.48 -2.00
N ILE A 113 -3.13 -3.03 -0.99
CA ILE A 113 -1.93 -3.86 -1.18
C ILE A 113 -2.27 -5.07 -2.05
N CYS A 114 -3.34 -5.79 -1.74
CA CYS A 114 -3.78 -6.94 -2.54
C CYS A 114 -4.12 -6.55 -3.98
N GLN A 115 -4.76 -5.41 -4.19
CA GLN A 115 -5.20 -4.96 -5.51
C GLN A 115 -4.09 -4.40 -6.39
N PHE A 116 -3.12 -3.68 -5.80
CA PHE A 116 -2.09 -2.94 -6.55
C PHE A 116 -0.69 -3.53 -6.44
N ALA A 117 -0.49 -4.59 -5.69
CA ALA A 117 0.79 -5.27 -5.64
C ALA A 117 1.09 -5.96 -6.97
N GLU A 118 2.25 -5.65 -7.57
CA GLU A 118 2.66 -6.19 -8.89
C GLU A 118 3.35 -7.55 -8.81
N THR A 119 3.67 -7.99 -7.61
CA THR A 119 4.37 -9.28 -7.37
C THR A 119 3.52 -10.15 -6.47
N SER A 120 3.68 -11.47 -6.58
CA SER A 120 3.13 -12.46 -5.64
C SER A 120 3.66 -12.16 -4.24
N ASN A 121 3.01 -11.23 -3.56
CA ASN A 121 3.48 -10.76 -2.28
C ASN A 121 3.11 -11.78 -1.21
N VAL A 122 4.10 -12.13 -0.44
CA VAL A 122 3.84 -12.70 0.89
C VAL A 122 3.15 -11.59 1.68
N ILE A 123 1.84 -11.70 1.78
CA ILE A 123 1.07 -10.82 2.65
C ILE A 123 1.33 -11.30 4.07
N PHE A 124 1.92 -10.43 4.89
CA PHE A 124 2.19 -10.73 6.28
C PHE A 124 0.87 -10.99 7.03
N PRO A 125 0.88 -11.86 8.06
CA PRO A 125 -0.28 -12.06 8.91
C PRO A 125 -0.77 -10.73 9.48
N PHE A 126 -2.08 -10.50 9.40
CA PHE A 126 -2.70 -9.34 10.01
C PHE A 126 -3.14 -9.71 11.43
N ILE A 127 -2.55 -9.03 12.42
CA ILE A 127 -2.81 -9.32 13.83
C ILE A 127 -3.68 -8.20 14.40
N ILE A 128 -4.86 -8.56 14.90
CA ILE A 128 -5.75 -7.67 15.63
C ILE A 128 -5.74 -8.13 17.09
N ASP A 129 -5.08 -7.34 17.93
CA ASP A 129 -5.04 -7.62 19.36
C ASP A 129 -6.13 -6.83 20.08
N SER A 130 -7.00 -7.57 20.76
CA SER A 130 -8.07 -7.02 21.61
C SER A 130 -8.90 -5.93 20.90
N PRO A 131 -9.58 -6.25 19.80
CA PRO A 131 -10.39 -5.27 19.07
C PRO A 131 -11.52 -4.71 19.92
N LYS A 132 -12.04 -5.48 20.89
CA LYS A 132 -13.00 -4.98 21.86
C LYS A 132 -12.28 -4.09 22.88
N GLN A 133 -12.61 -2.80 22.91
CA GLN A 133 -12.14 -1.85 23.93
C GLN A 133 -13.21 -1.64 25.00
N GLN A 134 -12.79 -1.23 26.20
CA GLN A 134 -13.56 -1.20 27.45
C GLN A 134 -14.95 -0.54 27.39
N ASP A 135 -15.21 0.33 26.42
CA ASP A 135 -16.47 1.07 26.29
C ASP A 135 -17.31 0.66 25.06
N MET A 136 -17.02 -0.51 24.47
CA MET A 136 -17.73 -0.97 23.28
C MET A 136 -18.91 -1.86 23.70
N ASP A 137 -20.12 -1.52 23.25
CA ASP A 137 -21.28 -2.36 23.42
C ASP A 137 -21.20 -3.63 22.54
N GLU A 138 -21.97 -4.66 22.91
CA GLU A 138 -21.97 -5.96 22.24
C GLU A 138 -22.39 -5.85 20.76
N ASP A 139 -23.37 -4.98 20.45
CA ASP A 139 -23.85 -4.79 19.08
C ASP A 139 -22.78 -4.22 18.14
N ASN A 140 -21.99 -3.28 18.63
CA ASN A 140 -20.88 -2.73 17.86
C ASN A 140 -19.74 -3.73 17.70
N TRP A 141 -19.50 -4.55 18.71
CA TRP A 141 -18.52 -5.62 18.62
C TRP A 141 -18.87 -6.68 17.57
N VAL A 142 -20.12 -7.14 17.55
CA VAL A 142 -20.61 -8.07 16.52
C VAL A 142 -20.43 -7.49 15.12
N LYS A 143 -20.76 -6.21 14.93
CA LYS A 143 -20.53 -5.51 13.65
C LYS A 143 -19.07 -5.46 13.25
N GLU A 144 -18.15 -5.26 14.20
CA GLU A 144 -16.72 -5.28 13.91
C GLU A 144 -16.23 -6.67 13.50
N LEU A 145 -16.68 -7.72 14.17
CA LEU A 145 -16.35 -9.10 13.77
C LEU A 145 -16.89 -9.44 12.39
N ASP A 146 -18.16 -9.14 12.13
CA ASP A 146 -18.77 -9.34 10.81
C ASP A 146 -18.01 -8.58 9.72
N PHE A 147 -17.62 -7.34 10.00
CA PHE A 147 -16.83 -6.53 9.09
C PHE A 147 -15.47 -7.18 8.81
N ILE A 148 -14.74 -7.59 9.84
CA ILE A 148 -13.43 -8.24 9.74
C ILE A 148 -13.52 -9.48 8.86
N ILE A 149 -14.50 -10.34 9.13
CA ILE A 149 -14.74 -11.58 8.40
C ILE A 149 -15.05 -11.30 6.93
N LYS A 150 -15.98 -10.39 6.69
CA LYS A 150 -16.47 -10.07 5.35
C LYS A 150 -15.42 -9.44 4.44
N HIS A 151 -14.51 -8.65 5.02
CA HIS A 151 -13.54 -7.86 4.26
C HIS A 151 -12.11 -8.40 4.30
N GLN A 152 -11.88 -9.55 4.91
CA GLN A 152 -10.59 -10.23 4.85
C GLN A 152 -10.31 -10.65 3.41
N PRO A 153 -9.17 -10.24 2.81
CA PRO A 153 -8.76 -10.73 1.51
C PRO A 153 -8.47 -12.25 1.54
N GLU A 154 -8.83 -12.96 0.47
CA GLU A 154 -8.79 -14.43 0.40
C GLU A 154 -7.41 -15.03 0.72
N ASP A 155 -6.35 -14.39 0.28
CA ASP A 155 -4.96 -14.89 0.45
C ASP A 155 -4.26 -14.33 1.69
N THR A 156 -4.99 -13.80 2.68
CA THR A 156 -4.41 -13.23 3.87
C THR A 156 -4.63 -14.10 5.10
N GLN A 157 -3.59 -14.23 5.93
CA GLN A 157 -3.73 -14.82 7.25
C GLN A 157 -4.11 -13.73 8.27
N MET A 158 -5.16 -13.98 9.05
CA MET A 158 -5.59 -13.09 10.13
C MET A 158 -5.51 -13.81 11.47
N ILE A 159 -4.99 -13.11 12.47
CA ILE A 159 -4.91 -13.57 13.85
C ILE A 159 -5.65 -12.55 14.72
N ILE A 160 -6.69 -12.98 15.42
CA ILE A 160 -7.50 -12.12 16.28
C ILE A 160 -7.33 -12.55 17.72
N GLY A 161 -6.82 -11.64 18.57
CA GLY A 161 -6.76 -11.81 20.02
C GLY A 161 -8.07 -11.37 20.65
N LEU A 162 -8.71 -12.24 21.42
CA LEU A 162 -9.92 -11.90 22.17
C LEU A 162 -9.62 -11.94 23.67
N VAL A 163 -10.12 -10.94 24.41
CA VAL A 163 -10.06 -10.92 25.87
C VAL A 163 -11.34 -11.54 26.41
N ASP A 164 -11.19 -12.54 27.28
CA ASP A 164 -12.29 -13.13 28.02
C ASP A 164 -12.66 -12.23 29.21
N GLU A 165 -13.80 -11.58 29.12
CA GLU A 165 -14.36 -10.78 30.22
C GLU A 165 -15.32 -11.59 31.10
N GLY A 166 -15.30 -12.93 31.00
CA GLY A 166 -16.16 -13.82 31.78
C GLY A 166 -17.58 -13.96 31.23
N ASN A 167 -17.87 -13.41 30.06
CA ASN A 167 -19.15 -13.59 29.38
C ASN A 167 -19.07 -14.74 28.37
N PHE A 168 -19.34 -15.95 28.86
CA PHE A 168 -19.30 -17.19 28.08
C PHE A 168 -20.20 -17.16 26.83
N ASP A 169 -21.39 -16.59 26.94
CA ASP A 169 -22.35 -16.54 25.82
C ASP A 169 -21.83 -15.69 24.68
N PHE A 170 -21.13 -14.62 25.01
CA PHE A 170 -20.47 -13.75 24.04
C PHE A 170 -19.35 -14.48 23.28
N ILE A 171 -18.49 -15.20 24.00
CA ILE A 171 -17.39 -15.98 23.38
C ILE A 171 -17.96 -17.08 22.47
N ILE A 172 -19.01 -17.77 22.90
CA ILE A 172 -19.70 -18.79 22.09
C ILE A 172 -20.24 -18.18 20.81
N ASN A 173 -20.81 -16.98 20.88
CA ASN A 173 -21.35 -16.29 19.71
C ASN A 173 -20.22 -15.88 18.73
N CYS A 174 -19.11 -15.34 19.24
CA CYS A 174 -17.92 -15.04 18.45
C CYS A 174 -17.32 -16.29 17.78
N ILE A 175 -17.23 -17.40 18.52
CA ILE A 175 -16.78 -18.69 17.99
C ILE A 175 -17.76 -19.21 16.94
N GLY A 176 -19.05 -19.03 17.14
CA GLY A 176 -20.09 -19.40 16.17
C GLY A 176 -19.93 -18.66 14.84
N ILE A 177 -19.71 -17.35 14.88
CA ILE A 177 -19.46 -16.52 13.71
C ILE A 177 -18.16 -16.94 13.01
N LEU A 178 -17.09 -17.18 13.76
CA LEU A 178 -15.80 -17.62 13.21
C LEU A 178 -15.86 -19.02 12.62
N ASN A 179 -16.65 -19.93 13.20
CA ASN A 179 -16.85 -21.27 12.65
C ASN A 179 -17.66 -21.24 11.36
N GLN A 180 -18.74 -20.43 11.29
CA GLN A 180 -19.47 -20.21 10.04
C GLN A 180 -18.58 -19.67 8.93
N PHE A 181 -17.63 -18.84 9.30
CA PHE A 181 -16.64 -18.30 8.36
C PHE A 181 -15.63 -19.36 7.89
N ALA A 182 -15.10 -20.16 8.80
CA ALA A 182 -14.20 -21.27 8.46
C ALA A 182 -14.88 -22.31 7.55
N GLU A 183 -16.17 -22.57 7.76
CA GLU A 183 -16.96 -23.45 6.90
C GLU A 183 -17.26 -22.87 5.53
N SER A 184 -17.26 -21.53 5.39
CA SER A 184 -17.55 -20.82 4.14
C SER A 184 -16.36 -20.58 3.21
N ASN A 185 -15.24 -21.33 3.34
CA ASN A 185 -14.05 -21.34 2.48
C ASN A 185 -12.86 -20.46 2.88
N HIS A 186 -12.72 -20.07 4.12
CA HIS A 186 -11.49 -19.41 4.57
C HIS A 186 -10.67 -20.29 5.55
N PRO A 187 -9.90 -21.29 5.06
CA PRO A 187 -9.21 -22.27 5.90
C PRO A 187 -8.08 -21.67 6.77
N ASN A 188 -7.83 -20.37 6.66
CA ASN A 188 -6.68 -19.70 7.29
C ASN A 188 -7.05 -18.88 8.53
N ALA A 189 -8.30 -18.90 9.01
CA ALA A 189 -8.66 -18.25 10.25
C ALA A 189 -8.22 -19.10 11.45
N ILE A 190 -7.30 -18.58 12.26
CA ILE A 190 -6.84 -19.24 13.50
C ILE A 190 -7.28 -18.41 14.69
N LEU A 191 -8.14 -18.98 15.53
CA LEU A 191 -8.50 -18.39 16.82
C LEU A 191 -7.47 -18.80 17.86
N LEU A 192 -6.69 -17.83 18.36
CA LEU A 192 -5.75 -18.05 19.47
C LEU A 192 -6.37 -17.53 20.78
N ASN A 193 -6.73 -18.45 21.66
CA ASN A 193 -7.17 -18.11 23.02
C ASN A 193 -6.05 -18.44 24.00
N SER A 194 -5.41 -17.43 24.60
CA SER A 194 -4.31 -17.60 25.54
C SER A 194 -4.75 -18.11 26.92
N TYR A 195 -6.06 -18.06 27.23
CA TYR A 195 -6.57 -18.39 28.56
C TYR A 195 -7.35 -19.72 28.66
N LEU A 196 -7.69 -20.38 27.55
CA LEU A 196 -8.50 -21.60 27.58
C LEU A 196 -7.94 -22.74 26.72
N PRO A 197 -6.82 -23.39 27.13
CA PRO A 197 -6.28 -24.54 26.42
C PRO A 197 -7.28 -25.73 26.32
N HIS A 198 -8.28 -25.81 27.20
CA HIS A 198 -9.25 -26.90 27.21
C HIS A 198 -10.37 -26.77 26.14
N TYR A 199 -10.66 -25.58 25.64
CA TYR A 199 -11.70 -25.39 24.61
C TYR A 199 -11.19 -25.63 23.18
N LEU A 200 -9.93 -25.31 22.91
CA LEU A 200 -9.31 -25.63 21.60
C LEU A 200 -9.28 -27.14 21.35
N VAL A 201 -9.04 -27.96 22.39
CA VAL A 201 -9.06 -29.43 22.29
C VAL A 201 -10.47 -29.94 21.92
N LYS A 202 -11.53 -29.36 22.46
CA LYS A 202 -12.91 -29.76 22.14
C LYS A 202 -13.34 -29.36 20.72
N LEU A 203 -12.88 -28.22 20.18
CA LEU A 203 -13.17 -27.81 18.82
C LEU A 203 -12.50 -28.75 17.80
N THR A 204 -11.25 -29.16 18.05
CA THR A 204 -10.53 -30.10 17.19
C THR A 204 -11.09 -31.55 17.27
N GLU A 205 -11.71 -31.93 18.37
CA GLU A 205 -12.35 -33.26 18.49
C GLU A 205 -13.71 -33.34 17.77
N ASN A 206 -14.42 -32.22 17.64
CA ASN A 206 -15.69 -32.17 16.89
C ASN A 206 -15.51 -31.96 15.38
N MET A 207 -14.27 -31.71 14.91
CA MET A 207 -13.93 -31.59 13.48
C MET A 207 -13.38 -32.90 12.87
N LYS A 208 -13.41 -34.00 13.60
CA LYS A 208 -13.18 -35.37 13.10
C LYS A 208 -14.47 -36.12 12.92
#